data_134c310ab878025701dd80fc09385254
#
_entry.id   134c310ab878025701dd80fc09385254
#
_cell.length_a   1.000
_cell.length_b   1.000
_cell.length_c   1.000
_cell.angle_alpha   90.00
_cell.angle_beta   90.00
_cell.angle_gamma   90.00
#
_symmetry.space_group_name_H-M   'P 1'
#
loop_
_entity.id
_entity.type
_entity.pdbx_description
1 polymer ?
#
loop_
_entity_poly.entity_id
_entity_poly.type
_entity_poly.pdbx_seq_one_letter_code
_entity_poly.pdbx_strand_id
1 'polypeptide(L)' 'MLSKKNFQVDDLDALVDKLIASGVEVDPKRETYDYGKFGWFKDPEGNRVELWEPLTSS' A
#
# COMPACT_ATOMS: atom_id res chain seq x y z
N MET A 1 6.78 -8.71 -19.55
CA MET A 1 5.48 -8.72 -18.85
C MET A 1 5.62 -8.27 -17.43
N LEU A 2 4.89 -7.25 -17.08
CA LEU A 2 4.95 -6.71 -15.74
C LEU A 2 3.91 -7.37 -14.86
N SER A 3 4.35 -7.95 -13.78
CA SER A 3 3.41 -8.47 -12.81
C SER A 3 3.22 -7.42 -11.74
N LYS A 4 2.00 -7.06 -11.52
CA LYS A 4 1.64 -6.19 -10.43
C LYS A 4 1.74 -6.95 -9.14
N LYS A 5 2.48 -6.40 -8.21
CA LYS A 5 2.51 -6.95 -6.87
C LYS A 5 1.39 -6.31 -6.06
N ASN A 6 0.63 -7.13 -5.40
CA ASN A 6 -0.50 -6.69 -4.62
C ASN A 6 -0.49 -7.45 -3.31
N PHE A 7 -0.49 -6.74 -2.19
CA PHE A 7 -0.44 -7.36 -0.88
C PHE A 7 -1.59 -6.85 -0.02
N GLN A 8 -2.25 -7.77 0.64
CA GLN A 8 -3.26 -7.45 1.62
C GLN A 8 -2.59 -7.22 2.97
N VAL A 9 -2.99 -6.16 3.67
CA VAL A 9 -2.40 -5.80 4.95
C VAL A 9 -3.50 -5.57 5.97
N ASP A 10 -3.14 -5.68 7.25
CA ASP A 10 -4.10 -5.49 8.32
C ASP A 10 -4.26 -4.03 8.70
N ASP A 11 -3.19 -3.24 8.57
CA ASP A 11 -3.19 -1.83 8.95
C ASP A 11 -2.35 -1.09 7.93
N LEU A 12 -3.01 -0.53 6.94
CA LEU A 12 -2.32 0.15 5.85
C LEU A 12 -1.57 1.39 6.33
N ASP A 13 -2.21 2.19 7.19
CA ASP A 13 -1.60 3.43 7.64
C ASP A 13 -0.33 3.17 8.43
N ALA A 14 -0.36 2.18 9.33
CA ALA A 14 0.81 1.84 10.11
C ALA A 14 1.95 1.33 9.22
N LEU A 15 1.60 0.51 8.23
CA LEU A 15 2.61 -0.01 7.33
C LEU A 15 3.23 1.10 6.48
N VAL A 16 2.40 2.00 5.96
CA VAL A 16 2.90 3.11 5.16
C VAL A 16 3.83 3.99 5.98
N ASP A 17 3.48 4.27 7.24
CA ASP A 17 4.36 5.03 8.11
C ASP A 17 5.71 4.35 8.29
N LYS A 18 5.70 3.03 8.45
CA LYS A 18 6.93 2.26 8.56
C LYS A 18 7.77 2.35 7.30
N LEU A 19 7.14 2.26 6.15
CA LEU A 19 7.84 2.35 4.87
C LEU A 19 8.49 3.72 4.71
N ILE A 20 7.77 4.77 5.05
CA ILE A 20 8.31 6.12 4.97
C ILE A 20 9.51 6.27 5.92
N ALA A 21 9.39 5.77 7.13
CA ALA A 21 10.46 5.84 8.11
C ALA A 21 11.70 5.07 7.65
N SER A 22 11.52 4.05 6.82
CA SER A 22 12.62 3.25 6.28
C SER A 22 13.22 3.85 5.01
N GLY A 23 12.71 4.98 4.53
CA GLY A 23 13.22 5.62 3.34
C GLY A 23 12.66 5.09 2.05
N VAL A 24 11.56 4.35 2.11
CA VAL A 24 10.92 3.81 0.91
C VAL A 24 10.12 4.92 0.24
N GLU A 25 10.16 4.94 -1.08
CA GLU A 25 9.41 5.91 -1.85
C GLU A 25 7.94 5.49 -1.90
N VAL A 26 7.10 6.22 -1.17
CA VAL A 26 5.67 5.93 -1.09
C VAL A 26 4.92 6.95 -1.92
N ASP A 27 3.97 6.47 -2.73
CA ASP A 27 3.12 7.35 -3.52
C ASP A 27 2.27 8.19 -2.56
N PRO A 28 2.22 9.52 -2.74
CA PRO A 28 1.39 10.36 -1.89
C PRO A 28 -0.10 10.08 -2.07
N LYS A 29 -0.47 9.47 -3.17
CA LYS A 29 -1.87 9.16 -3.42
C LYS A 29 -2.31 7.99 -2.57
N ARG A 30 -3.44 8.13 -1.92
CA ARG A 30 -4.09 7.05 -1.21
C ARG A 30 -5.58 7.09 -1.51
N GLU A 31 -6.19 5.92 -1.58
CA GLU A 31 -7.61 5.84 -1.84
C GLU A 31 -8.30 5.08 -0.71
N THR A 32 -9.44 5.59 -0.29
CA THR A 32 -10.22 4.97 0.78
C THR A 32 -11.64 4.81 0.29
N TYR A 33 -12.14 3.59 0.40
CA TYR A 33 -13.50 3.26 0.02
C TYR A 33 -14.18 2.57 1.20
N ASP A 34 -15.48 2.36 1.10
CA ASP A 34 -16.23 1.69 2.16
C ASP A 34 -15.69 0.30 2.42
N TYR A 35 -15.17 -0.37 1.40
CA TYR A 35 -14.75 -1.75 1.49
C TYR A 35 -13.24 -1.90 1.68
N GLY A 36 -12.47 -0.86 1.56
CA GLY A 36 -11.03 -0.98 1.73
C GLY A 36 -10.26 0.29 1.49
N LYS A 37 -9.01 0.24 1.92
CA LYS A 37 -8.05 1.32 1.71
C LYS A 37 -6.94 0.81 0.80
N PHE A 38 -6.42 1.69 -0.05
CA PHE A 38 -5.38 1.34 -1.01
C PHE A 38 -4.23 2.32 -0.92
N GLY A 39 -3.03 1.80 -1.05
CA GLY A 39 -1.83 2.62 -1.11
C GLY A 39 -0.81 1.98 -2.04
N TRP A 40 0.19 2.75 -2.44
CA TRP A 40 1.19 2.30 -3.40
C TRP A 40 2.57 2.77 -2.99
N PHE A 41 3.58 1.94 -3.28
CA PHE A 41 4.96 2.34 -3.10
C PHE A 41 5.82 1.70 -4.18
N LYS A 42 7.06 2.16 -4.31
CA LYS A 42 8.02 1.57 -5.23
C LYS A 42 9.02 0.74 -4.46
N ASP A 43 9.26 -0.47 -4.96
CA ASP A 43 10.29 -1.30 -4.38
C ASP A 43 11.68 -0.84 -4.87
N PRO A 44 12.77 -1.41 -4.32
CA PRO A 44 14.13 -0.98 -4.73
C PRO A 44 14.43 -1.17 -6.20
N GLU A 45 13.69 -2.04 -6.86
CA GLU A 45 13.89 -2.30 -8.30
C GLU A 45 13.03 -1.39 -9.16
N GLY A 46 12.26 -0.50 -8.56
CA GLY A 46 11.42 0.44 -9.28
C GLY A 46 10.05 -0.10 -9.65
N ASN A 47 9.67 -1.26 -9.15
CA ASN A 47 8.35 -1.82 -9.41
C ASN A 47 7.33 -1.20 -8.47
N ARG A 48 6.16 -0.90 -9.02
CA ARG A 48 5.08 -0.35 -8.22
C ARG A 48 4.36 -1.49 -7.51
N VAL A 49 4.18 -1.32 -6.21
CA VAL A 49 3.52 -2.32 -5.36
C VAL A 49 2.25 -1.71 -4.81
N GLU A 50 1.15 -2.45 -4.91
CA GLU A 50 -0.14 -2.02 -4.38
C GLU A 50 -0.38 -2.71 -3.05
N LEU A 51 -0.79 -1.93 -2.06
CA LEU A 51 -1.17 -2.44 -0.75
C LEU A 51 -2.64 -2.15 -0.54
N TRP A 52 -3.35 -3.09 0.09
CA TRP A 52 -4.74 -2.83 0.39
C TRP A 52 -5.12 -3.44 1.73
N GLU A 53 -5.98 -2.72 2.42
CA GLU A 53 -6.50 -3.13 3.70
C GLU A 53 -8.00 -3.29 3.56
N PRO A 54 -8.53 -4.52 3.66
CA PRO A 54 -9.97 -4.69 3.60
C PRO A 54 -10.61 -4.11 4.85
N LEU A 55 -11.67 -3.35 4.64
CA LEU A 55 -12.45 -2.81 5.73
C LEU A 55 -13.70 -3.65 5.84
N THR A 56 -13.78 -4.43 6.89
CA THR A 56 -14.98 -5.21 7.12
C THR A 56 -15.83 -4.47 8.13
N SER A 57 -17.04 -4.17 7.76
CA SER A 57 -17.98 -3.68 8.74
C SER A 57 -18.61 -4.89 9.40
N SER A 58 -18.49 -4.94 10.65
CA SER A 58 -19.09 -6.03 11.42
C SER A 58 -20.27 -5.51 12.19
#